data_3adfe813e6d2506e4b8f88b7ff3a18f2
#
_entry.id   3adfe813e6d2506e4b8f88b7ff3a18f2
#
_cell.length_a   1.000
_cell.length_b   1.000
_cell.length_c   1.000
_cell.angle_alpha   90.00
_cell.angle_beta   90.00
_cell.angle_gamma   90.00
#
_symmetry.space_group_name_H-M   'P 1'
#
loop_
_entity.id
_entity.type
_entity.pdbx_description
1 polymer ?
#
loop_
_entity_poly.entity_id
_entity_poly.type
_entity_poly.pdbx_seq_one_letter_code
_entity_poly.pdbx_strand_id
1 'polypeptide(L)'
;MTQSDERMSRVEMDNIDSSFFARSLLSMGQTMSTTNVIMQLANPAVGYGVAHSKVENGRLDKHPVKRARTTASYLAVAILGNADDRRRYRHAVNRQHAQVRSDENSPVEYNAMNIDLQLWVAACLYFGWEDIYERVHGPLQGADREKFYQQGKVCGTTLQMPAEAWPATRDEFTTYWDDQVSRIEISDEIRDFLLDIANFGYAPERIQEKYGPVKLRRTIGYLPQPFRDALRVEWTDEDQKWFDGYVGRLVEKERRTPLWLSQLGFRLLLADVRLRVKMGRPLV
;
A
#
# COMPACT_ATOMS: atom_id res chain seq x y z
N MET A 1 18.76 30.87 -17.38
CA MET A 1 19.41 29.56 -17.16
C MET A 1 18.30 28.55 -17.09
N THR A 2 18.09 27.84 -18.19
CA THR A 2 17.11 26.74 -18.27
C THR A 2 17.65 25.59 -17.44
N GLN A 3 16.99 25.29 -16.30
CA GLN A 3 17.13 23.97 -15.67
C GLN A 3 16.72 22.95 -16.75
N SER A 4 17.67 22.18 -17.23
CA SER A 4 17.39 21.00 -18.03
C SER A 4 16.56 20.06 -17.12
N ASP A 5 15.35 19.80 -17.55
CA ASP A 5 14.44 18.81 -16.97
C ASP A 5 15.06 17.42 -17.23
N GLU A 6 16.08 17.07 -16.46
CA GLU A 6 16.80 15.81 -16.58
C GLU A 6 15.96 14.72 -15.93
N ARG A 7 15.11 14.08 -16.74
CA ARG A 7 14.29 12.96 -16.31
C ARG A 7 15.18 11.83 -15.79
N MET A 8 14.89 11.40 -14.56
CA MET A 8 15.60 10.28 -13.96
C MET A 8 15.49 9.03 -14.83
N SER A 9 16.61 8.45 -15.20
CA SER A 9 16.64 7.20 -15.97
C SER A 9 16.08 6.02 -15.15
N ARG A 10 15.64 4.97 -15.82
CA ARG A 10 15.13 3.76 -15.14
C ARG A 10 16.22 3.11 -14.27
N VAL A 11 17.47 3.17 -14.64
CA VAL A 11 18.59 2.67 -13.84
C VAL A 11 18.75 3.45 -12.54
N GLU A 12 18.64 4.77 -12.59
CA GLU A 12 18.70 5.63 -11.40
C GLU A 12 17.50 5.36 -10.48
N MET A 13 16.29 5.22 -11.04
CA MET A 13 15.10 4.86 -10.26
C MET A 13 15.24 3.50 -9.55
N ASP A 14 15.83 2.52 -10.21
CA ASP A 14 16.07 1.21 -9.59
C ASP A 14 17.14 1.26 -8.48
N ASN A 15 18.01 2.28 -8.49
CA ASN A 15 19.06 2.52 -7.49
C ASN A 15 18.68 3.58 -6.42
N ILE A 16 17.44 4.04 -6.37
CA ILE A 16 17.01 4.96 -5.31
C ILE A 16 17.32 4.37 -3.94
N ASP A 17 18.06 5.13 -3.12
CA ASP A 17 18.28 4.78 -1.72
C ASP A 17 16.94 4.83 -0.95
N SER A 18 16.62 3.73 -0.27
CA SER A 18 15.43 3.59 0.56
C SER A 18 15.77 3.24 2.02
N SER A 19 17.01 3.40 2.42
CA SER A 19 17.53 2.92 3.71
C SER A 19 16.84 3.58 4.92
N PHE A 20 16.55 4.88 4.85
CA PHE A 20 15.83 5.57 5.91
C PHE A 20 14.33 5.21 5.88
N PHE A 21 13.71 5.20 4.72
CA PHE A 21 12.33 4.78 4.56
C PHE A 21 12.11 3.33 5.02
N ALA A 22 13.10 2.46 4.83
CA ALA A 22 13.04 1.07 5.30
C ALA A 22 12.84 0.92 6.83
N ARG A 23 13.12 1.97 7.62
CA ARG A 23 12.86 1.95 9.06
C ARG A 23 11.37 1.97 9.41
N SER A 24 10.49 2.34 8.45
CA SER A 24 9.04 2.23 8.60
C SER A 24 8.51 0.80 8.40
N LEU A 25 9.29 -0.08 7.76
CA LEU A 25 8.87 -1.44 7.44
C LEU A 25 8.87 -2.32 8.71
N LEU A 26 7.93 -2.02 9.59
CA LEU A 26 7.77 -2.63 10.90
C LEU A 26 6.68 -3.70 10.90
N SER A 27 6.77 -4.65 11.84
CA SER A 27 5.81 -5.77 11.94
C SER A 27 4.39 -5.26 12.19
N MET A 28 4.21 -4.18 12.95
CA MET A 28 2.90 -3.57 13.19
C MET A 28 2.25 -3.02 11.91
N GLY A 29 3.01 -2.66 10.89
CA GLY A 29 2.47 -2.22 9.59
C GLY A 29 1.57 -3.25 8.91
N GLN A 30 1.75 -4.55 9.22
CA GLN A 30 0.85 -5.61 8.77
C GLN A 30 -0.58 -5.39 9.27
N THR A 31 -0.76 -4.76 10.42
CA THR A 31 -2.09 -4.49 10.99
C THR A 31 -2.86 -3.42 10.21
N MET A 32 -2.16 -2.55 9.48
CA MET A 32 -2.72 -1.49 8.63
C MET A 32 -2.93 -1.95 7.17
N SER A 33 -2.57 -3.17 6.81
CA SER A 33 -2.60 -3.65 5.43
C SER A 33 -3.98 -3.52 4.76
N THR A 34 -5.06 -3.90 5.47
CA THR A 34 -6.43 -3.80 4.93
C THR A 34 -6.88 -2.35 4.82
N THR A 35 -6.52 -1.48 5.78
CA THR A 35 -6.77 -0.03 5.71
C THR A 35 -6.14 0.56 4.45
N ASN A 36 -4.89 0.18 4.16
CA ASN A 36 -4.20 0.66 2.97
C ASN A 36 -4.87 0.19 1.68
N VAL A 37 -5.39 -1.06 1.64
CA VAL A 37 -6.22 -1.55 0.53
C VAL A 37 -7.47 -0.70 0.38
N ILE A 38 -8.18 -0.37 1.45
CA ILE A 38 -9.37 0.49 1.41
C ILE A 38 -9.02 1.86 0.82
N MET A 39 -7.96 2.50 1.30
CA MET A 39 -7.53 3.80 0.76
C MET A 39 -7.25 3.73 -0.75
N GLN A 40 -6.53 2.71 -1.20
CA GLN A 40 -6.25 2.53 -2.63
C GLN A 40 -7.52 2.36 -3.46
N LEU A 41 -8.44 1.51 -3.01
CA LEU A 41 -9.65 1.14 -3.74
C LEU A 41 -10.78 2.19 -3.59
N ALA A 42 -10.60 3.18 -2.73
CA ALA A 42 -11.49 4.35 -2.64
C ALA A 42 -11.44 5.22 -3.92
N ASN A 43 -10.38 5.14 -4.72
CA ASN A 43 -10.39 5.66 -6.07
C ASN A 43 -11.23 4.72 -6.96
N PRO A 44 -12.29 5.20 -7.63
CA PRO A 44 -13.21 4.34 -8.39
C PRO A 44 -12.51 3.48 -9.44
N ALA A 45 -11.56 4.05 -10.19
CA ALA A 45 -10.83 3.31 -11.24
C ALA A 45 -9.97 2.18 -10.65
N VAL A 46 -9.36 2.38 -9.49
CA VAL A 46 -8.62 1.33 -8.79
C VAL A 46 -9.57 0.31 -8.17
N GLY A 47 -10.65 0.77 -7.52
CA GLY A 47 -11.67 -0.07 -6.89
C GLY A 47 -12.31 -1.05 -7.87
N TYR A 48 -12.86 -0.56 -8.96
CA TYR A 48 -13.47 -1.39 -10.00
C TYR A 48 -12.43 -2.26 -10.72
N GLY A 49 -11.22 -1.75 -10.96
CA GLY A 49 -10.12 -2.52 -11.55
C GLY A 49 -9.70 -3.73 -10.73
N VAL A 50 -9.89 -3.70 -9.41
CA VAL A 50 -9.64 -4.83 -8.51
C VAL A 50 -10.88 -5.70 -8.33
N ALA A 51 -12.05 -5.11 -8.06
CA ALA A 51 -13.30 -5.85 -7.82
C ALA A 51 -13.74 -6.64 -9.06
N HIS A 52 -13.62 -6.05 -10.25
CA HIS A 52 -14.00 -6.66 -11.54
C HIS A 52 -12.80 -7.25 -12.30
N SER A 53 -11.68 -7.47 -11.65
CA SER A 53 -10.49 -8.01 -12.30
C SER A 53 -10.78 -9.33 -13.03
N LYS A 54 -10.49 -9.35 -14.33
CA LYS A 54 -10.55 -10.56 -15.17
C LYS A 54 -9.34 -11.48 -14.94
N VAL A 55 -8.30 -10.98 -14.28
CA VAL A 55 -7.12 -11.78 -13.91
C VAL A 55 -7.47 -12.60 -12.67
N GLU A 56 -7.95 -13.81 -12.86
CA GLU A 56 -8.43 -14.69 -11.78
C GLU A 56 -7.41 -14.86 -10.65
N ASN A 57 -6.15 -15.06 -11.01
CA ASN A 57 -5.05 -15.15 -10.05
C ASN A 57 -4.82 -13.87 -9.23
N GLY A 58 -5.35 -12.73 -9.66
CA GLY A 58 -5.27 -11.43 -9.01
C GLY A 58 -6.46 -11.09 -8.12
N ARG A 59 -7.52 -11.88 -8.15
CA ARG A 59 -8.74 -11.61 -7.38
C ARG A 59 -8.52 -11.79 -5.89
N LEU A 60 -8.87 -10.72 -5.13
CA LEU A 60 -8.69 -10.68 -3.69
C LEU A 60 -9.67 -11.60 -2.95
N ASP A 61 -10.90 -11.68 -3.44
CA ASP A 61 -11.97 -12.53 -2.91
C ASP A 61 -11.69 -14.04 -3.08
N LYS A 62 -11.06 -14.42 -4.20
CA LYS A 62 -10.75 -15.83 -4.51
C LYS A 62 -9.39 -16.29 -3.97
N HIS A 63 -8.40 -15.41 -3.97
CA HIS A 63 -7.02 -15.74 -3.63
C HIS A 63 -6.39 -14.76 -2.62
N PRO A 64 -7.04 -14.53 -1.44
CA PRO A 64 -6.62 -13.49 -0.49
C PRO A 64 -5.19 -13.69 0.02
N VAL A 65 -4.81 -14.92 0.33
CA VAL A 65 -3.45 -15.26 0.81
C VAL A 65 -2.40 -15.00 -0.27
N LYS A 66 -2.69 -15.38 -1.52
CA LYS A 66 -1.79 -15.14 -2.66
C LYS A 66 -1.62 -13.63 -2.87
N ARG A 67 -2.72 -12.86 -2.85
CA ARG A 67 -2.69 -11.40 -3.00
C ARG A 67 -1.91 -10.72 -1.88
N ALA A 68 -2.19 -11.10 -0.62
CA ALA A 68 -1.45 -10.56 0.53
C ALA A 68 0.05 -10.86 0.41
N ARG A 69 0.44 -12.08 0.06
CA ARG A 69 1.83 -12.45 -0.17
C ARG A 69 2.46 -11.63 -1.30
N THR A 70 1.79 -11.52 -2.45
CA THR A 70 2.32 -10.78 -3.60
C THR A 70 2.53 -9.31 -3.28
N THR A 71 1.57 -8.67 -2.59
CA THR A 71 1.69 -7.27 -2.16
C THR A 71 2.82 -7.10 -1.12
N ALA A 72 2.90 -7.98 -0.13
CA ALA A 72 3.98 -7.91 0.87
C ALA A 72 5.36 -8.19 0.25
N SER A 73 5.45 -9.10 -0.74
CA SER A 73 6.67 -9.33 -1.51
C SER A 73 7.05 -8.10 -2.34
N TYR A 74 6.07 -7.41 -2.95
CA TYR A 74 6.30 -6.15 -3.63
C TYR A 74 6.93 -5.11 -2.70
N LEU A 75 6.34 -4.91 -1.52
CA LEU A 75 6.86 -3.96 -0.52
C LEU A 75 8.27 -4.34 -0.06
N ALA A 76 8.52 -5.63 0.18
CA ALA A 76 9.86 -6.11 0.53
C ALA A 76 10.88 -5.82 -0.58
N VAL A 77 10.52 -6.02 -1.84
CA VAL A 77 11.39 -5.73 -3.00
C VAL A 77 11.57 -4.22 -3.18
N ALA A 78 10.50 -3.43 -3.14
CA ALA A 78 10.55 -1.98 -3.34
C ALA A 78 11.44 -1.30 -2.28
N ILE A 79 11.31 -1.72 -1.02
CA ILE A 79 11.92 -1.03 0.12
C ILE A 79 13.27 -1.64 0.52
N LEU A 80 13.42 -2.96 0.50
CA LEU A 80 14.65 -3.66 0.93
C LEU A 80 15.46 -4.26 -0.22
N GLY A 81 14.88 -4.34 -1.42
CA GLY A 81 15.51 -4.94 -2.59
C GLY A 81 16.58 -4.04 -3.21
N ASN A 82 17.49 -4.66 -3.94
CA ASN A 82 18.45 -3.96 -4.80
C ASN A 82 17.85 -3.68 -6.19
N ALA A 83 18.61 -3.01 -7.06
CA ALA A 83 18.18 -2.66 -8.41
C ALA A 83 17.74 -3.87 -9.26
N ASP A 84 18.43 -5.01 -9.13
CA ASP A 84 18.08 -6.23 -9.87
C ASP A 84 16.77 -6.85 -9.36
N ASP A 85 16.55 -6.88 -8.05
CA ASP A 85 15.30 -7.34 -7.43
C ASP A 85 14.11 -6.49 -7.93
N ARG A 86 14.24 -5.15 -7.89
CA ARG A 86 13.22 -4.19 -8.34
C ARG A 86 12.91 -4.39 -9.83
N ARG A 87 13.92 -4.46 -10.68
CA ARG A 87 13.76 -4.69 -12.12
C ARG A 87 13.02 -5.99 -12.43
N ARG A 88 13.43 -7.11 -11.83
CA ARG A 88 12.81 -8.44 -12.07
C ARG A 88 11.38 -8.48 -11.60
N TYR A 89 11.11 -7.93 -10.42
CA TYR A 89 9.75 -7.90 -9.87
C TYR A 89 8.83 -7.02 -10.71
N ARG A 90 9.29 -5.85 -11.15
CA ARG A 90 8.57 -4.97 -12.09
C ARG A 90 8.16 -5.71 -13.36
N HIS A 91 9.08 -6.44 -13.99
CA HIS A 91 8.75 -7.21 -15.20
C HIS A 91 7.66 -8.26 -14.95
N ALA A 92 7.65 -8.89 -13.78
CA ALA A 92 6.60 -9.85 -13.43
C ALA A 92 5.25 -9.17 -13.22
N VAL A 93 5.21 -8.04 -12.48
CA VAL A 93 3.98 -7.28 -12.23
C VAL A 93 3.43 -6.64 -13.51
N ASN A 94 4.29 -6.10 -14.38
CA ASN A 94 3.88 -5.47 -15.63
C ASN A 94 3.06 -6.41 -16.50
N ARG A 95 3.44 -7.70 -16.57
CA ARG A 95 2.68 -8.71 -17.34
C ARG A 95 1.26 -8.91 -16.80
N GLN A 96 1.05 -8.73 -15.50
CA GLN A 96 -0.28 -8.81 -14.88
C GLN A 96 -1.06 -7.50 -15.11
N HIS A 97 -0.44 -6.35 -14.83
CA HIS A 97 -1.07 -5.04 -14.99
C HIS A 97 -1.49 -4.74 -16.42
N ALA A 98 -0.73 -5.22 -17.41
CA ALA A 98 -1.09 -5.06 -18.82
C ALA A 98 -2.45 -5.69 -19.20
N GLN A 99 -2.92 -6.65 -18.40
CA GLN A 99 -4.20 -7.36 -18.61
C GLN A 99 -5.36 -6.70 -17.83
N VAL A 100 -5.06 -5.78 -16.88
CA VAL A 100 -6.08 -5.11 -16.05
C VAL A 100 -6.51 -3.82 -16.73
N ARG A 101 -7.56 -3.92 -17.53
CA ARG A 101 -8.17 -2.82 -18.28
C ARG A 101 -9.68 -2.94 -18.27
N SER A 102 -10.35 -1.79 -18.24
CA SER A 102 -11.79 -1.71 -18.46
C SER A 102 -12.17 -2.15 -19.88
N ASP A 103 -13.41 -2.53 -20.05
CA ASP A 103 -14.08 -2.74 -21.33
C ASP A 103 -15.39 -1.93 -21.38
N GLU A 104 -16.16 -2.10 -22.47
CA GLU A 104 -17.42 -1.40 -22.71
C GLU A 104 -18.51 -1.65 -21.63
N ASN A 105 -18.39 -2.72 -20.84
CA ASN A 105 -19.32 -3.07 -19.77
C ASN A 105 -18.83 -2.62 -18.39
N SER A 106 -17.66 -2.02 -18.31
CA SER A 106 -17.07 -1.57 -17.03
C SER A 106 -17.77 -0.29 -16.55
N PRO A 107 -18.15 -0.20 -15.25
CA PRO A 107 -18.82 0.98 -14.70
C PRO A 107 -17.99 2.27 -14.80
N VAL A 108 -16.68 2.13 -14.80
CA VAL A 108 -15.72 3.24 -14.95
C VAL A 108 -14.55 2.78 -15.83
N GLU A 109 -13.91 3.73 -16.49
CA GLU A 109 -12.69 3.45 -17.23
C GLU A 109 -11.51 3.25 -16.28
N TYR A 110 -10.74 2.18 -16.48
CA TYR A 110 -9.50 1.91 -15.71
C TYR A 110 -8.45 1.20 -16.55
N ASN A 111 -7.20 1.49 -16.23
CA ASN A 111 -6.03 0.83 -16.81
C ASN A 111 -4.92 0.80 -15.75
N ALA A 112 -4.53 -0.38 -15.30
CA ALA A 112 -3.48 -0.51 -14.26
C ALA A 112 -2.09 0.01 -14.70
N MET A 113 -1.91 0.31 -15.99
CA MET A 113 -0.71 0.97 -16.51
C MET A 113 -0.80 2.51 -16.49
N ASN A 114 -1.96 3.09 -16.10
CA ASN A 114 -2.11 4.53 -15.97
C ASN A 114 -1.23 5.06 -14.82
N ILE A 115 -0.46 6.11 -15.12
CA ILE A 115 0.52 6.68 -14.17
C ILE A 115 -0.18 7.34 -12.97
N ASP A 116 -1.31 8.03 -13.18
CA ASP A 116 -2.03 8.71 -12.11
C ASP A 116 -2.61 7.71 -11.11
N LEU A 117 -3.13 6.56 -11.59
CA LEU A 117 -3.61 5.49 -10.72
C LEU A 117 -2.46 4.83 -9.95
N GLN A 118 -1.29 4.68 -10.57
CA GLN A 118 -0.10 4.17 -9.89
C GLN A 118 0.43 5.15 -8.85
N LEU A 119 0.40 6.46 -9.15
CA LEU A 119 0.75 7.51 -8.19
C LEU A 119 -0.19 7.47 -6.98
N TRP A 120 -1.51 7.36 -7.19
CA TRP A 120 -2.47 7.23 -6.10
C TRP A 120 -2.16 6.02 -5.21
N VAL A 121 -1.95 4.86 -5.79
CA VAL A 121 -1.60 3.63 -5.04
C VAL A 121 -0.29 3.81 -4.27
N ALA A 122 0.74 4.41 -4.89
CA ALA A 122 2.01 4.69 -4.24
C ALA A 122 1.87 5.71 -3.10
N ALA A 123 1.01 6.72 -3.27
CA ALA A 123 0.70 7.72 -2.24
C ALA A 123 0.03 7.07 -1.03
N CYS A 124 -0.94 6.17 -1.23
CA CYS A 124 -1.56 5.42 -0.15
C CYS A 124 -0.55 4.55 0.61
N LEU A 125 0.37 3.89 -0.10
CA LEU A 125 1.43 3.09 0.51
C LEU A 125 2.37 3.97 1.34
N TYR A 126 2.83 5.08 0.78
CA TYR A 126 3.68 6.04 1.47
C TYR A 126 3.01 6.58 2.74
N PHE A 127 1.77 7.07 2.62
CA PHE A 127 0.98 7.59 3.74
C PHE A 127 0.90 6.58 4.89
N GLY A 128 0.61 5.31 4.58
CA GLY A 128 0.55 4.26 5.59
C GLY A 128 1.88 3.99 6.26
N TRP A 129 2.99 4.00 5.53
CA TRP A 129 4.32 3.78 6.12
C TRP A 129 4.84 4.99 6.88
N GLU A 130 4.50 6.22 6.47
CA GLU A 130 4.78 7.42 7.24
C GLU A 130 4.04 7.38 8.59
N ASP A 131 2.73 7.08 8.59
CA ASP A 131 1.93 6.95 9.81
C ASP A 131 2.52 5.88 10.78
N ILE A 132 2.89 4.72 10.27
CA ILE A 132 3.53 3.67 11.08
C ILE A 132 4.87 4.14 11.66
N TYR A 133 5.69 4.82 10.86
CA TYR A 133 6.97 5.35 11.33
C TYR A 133 6.76 6.36 12.46
N GLU A 134 5.88 7.34 12.25
CA GLU A 134 5.65 8.41 13.21
C GLU A 134 5.03 7.92 14.53
N ARG A 135 4.15 6.92 14.48
CA ARG A 135 3.60 6.30 15.71
C ARG A 135 4.69 5.68 16.58
N VAL A 136 5.70 5.08 15.99
CA VAL A 136 6.76 4.38 16.72
C VAL A 136 7.91 5.29 17.09
N HIS A 137 8.34 6.16 16.18
CA HIS A 137 9.55 6.96 16.33
C HIS A 137 9.29 8.43 16.67
N GLY A 138 8.03 8.88 16.58
CA GLY A 138 7.64 10.29 16.69
C GLY A 138 7.61 10.99 15.34
N PRO A 139 7.08 12.24 15.30
CA PRO A 139 6.83 12.96 14.06
C PRO A 139 8.13 13.28 13.29
N LEU A 140 8.08 13.08 11.99
CA LEU A 140 9.16 13.47 11.07
C LEU A 140 9.18 15.00 10.89
N GLN A 141 10.36 15.61 10.98
CA GLN A 141 10.52 17.06 10.90
C GLN A 141 11.69 17.46 9.99
N GLY A 142 11.62 18.68 9.43
CA GLY A 142 12.71 19.30 8.68
C GLY A 142 13.29 18.39 7.58
N ALA A 143 14.62 18.30 7.54
CA ALA A 143 15.35 17.52 6.54
C ALA A 143 15.06 16.01 6.60
N ASP A 144 14.77 15.47 7.78
CA ASP A 144 14.44 14.05 7.91
C ASP A 144 13.07 13.74 7.30
N ARG A 145 12.08 14.64 7.46
CA ARG A 145 10.77 14.50 6.80
C ARG A 145 10.91 14.45 5.29
N GLU A 146 11.66 15.38 4.73
CA GLU A 146 11.89 15.44 3.28
C GLU A 146 12.70 14.22 2.79
N LYS A 147 13.75 13.83 3.48
CA LYS A 147 14.54 12.65 3.14
C LYS A 147 13.71 11.37 3.15
N PHE A 148 12.90 11.18 4.19
CA PHE A 148 11.99 10.04 4.30
C PHE A 148 10.99 10.02 3.13
N TYR A 149 10.43 11.18 2.80
CA TYR A 149 9.51 11.38 1.69
C TYR A 149 10.16 11.02 0.34
N GLN A 150 11.33 11.58 0.05
CA GLN A 150 12.03 11.31 -1.21
C GLN A 150 12.42 9.85 -1.38
N GLN A 151 12.75 9.16 -0.31
CA GLN A 151 13.01 7.73 -0.35
C GLN A 151 11.73 6.90 -0.54
N GLY A 152 10.59 7.40 -0.08
CA GLY A 152 9.27 6.74 -0.20
C GLY A 152 8.78 6.58 -1.64
N LYS A 153 9.30 7.38 -2.60
CA LYS A 153 8.95 7.26 -4.03
C LYS A 153 9.22 5.86 -4.62
N VAL A 154 10.03 5.03 -3.96
CA VAL A 154 10.24 3.61 -4.36
C VAL A 154 8.94 2.81 -4.38
N CYS A 155 7.92 3.25 -3.63
CA CYS A 155 6.59 2.63 -3.66
C CYS A 155 5.90 2.73 -5.03
N GLY A 156 6.28 3.69 -5.88
CA GLY A 156 5.75 3.84 -7.24
C GLY A 156 6.78 3.53 -8.31
N THR A 157 8.02 4.04 -8.15
CA THR A 157 9.08 3.91 -9.17
C THR A 157 9.57 2.47 -9.36
N THR A 158 9.39 1.61 -8.36
CA THR A 158 9.66 0.16 -8.50
C THR A 158 8.76 -0.49 -9.56
N LEU A 159 7.59 0.08 -9.88
CA LEU A 159 6.74 -0.30 -11.02
C LEU A 159 7.05 0.58 -12.24
N GLN A 160 6.00 1.10 -12.88
CA GLN A 160 6.16 1.90 -14.12
C GLN A 160 6.18 3.40 -13.89
N MET A 161 5.77 3.85 -12.71
CA MET A 161 5.67 5.28 -12.40
C MET A 161 7.04 5.94 -12.59
N PRO A 162 7.15 7.00 -13.39
CA PRO A 162 8.37 7.77 -13.50
C PRO A 162 8.58 8.62 -12.23
N ALA A 163 9.83 8.93 -11.89
CA ALA A 163 10.15 9.64 -10.65
C ALA A 163 9.56 11.06 -10.62
N GLU A 164 9.45 11.71 -11.76
CA GLU A 164 8.88 13.02 -11.95
C GLU A 164 7.36 13.10 -11.76
N ALA A 165 6.66 11.97 -11.77
CA ALA A 165 5.25 11.91 -11.39
C ALA A 165 5.05 12.01 -9.87
N TRP A 166 6.08 11.71 -9.07
CA TRP A 166 6.04 11.90 -7.62
C TRP A 166 6.15 13.39 -7.30
N PRO A 167 5.25 13.99 -6.48
CA PRO A 167 5.34 15.39 -6.10
C PRO A 167 6.75 15.76 -5.63
N ALA A 168 7.27 16.93 -6.03
CA ALA A 168 8.68 17.24 -5.86
C ALA A 168 9.08 17.39 -4.38
N THR A 169 8.16 17.83 -3.52
CA THR A 169 8.37 18.02 -2.09
C THR A 169 7.30 17.31 -1.25
N ARG A 170 7.58 17.09 0.05
CA ARG A 170 6.57 16.55 0.98
C ARG A 170 5.35 17.48 1.14
N ASP A 171 5.53 18.79 0.95
CA ASP A 171 4.43 19.74 1.03
C ASP A 171 3.57 19.73 -0.24
N GLU A 172 4.17 19.60 -1.42
CA GLU A 172 3.42 19.32 -2.65
C GLU A 172 2.66 18.00 -2.59
N PHE A 173 3.25 16.98 -1.96
CA PHE A 173 2.54 15.73 -1.70
C PHE A 173 1.31 15.94 -0.79
N THR A 174 1.41 16.80 0.23
CA THR A 174 0.25 17.13 1.07
C THR A 174 -0.87 17.72 0.23
N THR A 175 -0.55 18.67 -0.62
CA THR A 175 -1.52 19.30 -1.54
C THR A 175 -2.15 18.27 -2.48
N TYR A 176 -1.33 17.39 -3.08
CA TYR A 176 -1.82 16.31 -3.92
C TYR A 176 -2.74 15.34 -3.14
N TRP A 177 -2.33 14.94 -1.94
CA TRP A 177 -3.10 14.03 -1.10
C TRP A 177 -4.46 14.61 -0.73
N ASP A 178 -4.49 15.87 -0.26
CA ASP A 178 -5.71 16.54 0.15
C ASP A 178 -6.68 16.73 -1.03
N ASP A 179 -6.15 17.08 -2.22
CA ASP A 179 -6.95 17.16 -3.45
C ASP A 179 -7.56 15.80 -3.81
N GLN A 180 -6.79 14.72 -3.79
CA GLN A 180 -7.30 13.39 -4.10
C GLN A 180 -8.32 12.90 -3.05
N VAL A 181 -8.05 13.12 -1.77
CA VAL A 181 -8.95 12.74 -0.68
C VAL A 181 -10.27 13.52 -0.74
N SER A 182 -10.25 14.78 -1.16
CA SER A 182 -11.47 15.60 -1.30
C SER A 182 -12.44 15.09 -2.39
N ARG A 183 -11.96 14.25 -3.29
CA ARG A 183 -12.71 13.68 -4.43
C ARG A 183 -13.12 12.23 -4.24
N ILE A 184 -12.91 11.66 -3.03
CA ILE A 184 -13.22 10.26 -2.78
C ILE A 184 -14.72 10.05 -2.81
N GLU A 185 -15.14 9.14 -3.70
CA GLU A 185 -16.50 8.63 -3.79
C GLU A 185 -16.47 7.11 -3.88
N ILE A 186 -17.06 6.44 -2.88
CA ILE A 186 -17.13 4.98 -2.83
C ILE A 186 -18.55 4.55 -3.15
N SER A 187 -18.75 3.86 -4.27
CA SER A 187 -20.03 3.27 -4.64
C SER A 187 -20.48 2.19 -3.65
N ASP A 188 -21.78 1.90 -3.57
CA ASP A 188 -22.31 0.88 -2.68
C ASP A 188 -21.66 -0.49 -2.92
N GLU A 189 -21.47 -0.86 -4.18
CA GLU A 189 -20.81 -2.10 -4.56
C GLU A 189 -19.37 -2.19 -4.02
N ILE A 190 -18.57 -1.14 -4.24
CA ILE A 190 -17.17 -1.11 -3.77
C ILE A 190 -17.13 -1.03 -2.24
N ARG A 191 -18.04 -0.26 -1.61
CA ARG A 191 -18.13 -0.20 -0.16
C ARG A 191 -18.37 -1.58 0.45
N ASP A 192 -19.37 -2.31 -0.07
CA ASP A 192 -19.75 -3.63 0.45
C ASP A 192 -18.60 -4.62 0.26
N PHE A 193 -17.92 -4.59 -0.89
CA PHE A 193 -16.71 -5.36 -1.14
C PHE A 193 -15.58 -5.05 -0.15
N LEU A 194 -15.33 -3.77 0.14
CA LEU A 194 -14.28 -3.34 1.08
C LEU A 194 -14.59 -3.73 2.52
N LEU A 195 -15.85 -3.58 2.96
CA LEU A 195 -16.29 -3.97 4.30
C LEU A 195 -16.25 -5.49 4.48
N ASP A 196 -16.60 -6.25 3.45
CA ASP A 196 -16.47 -7.71 3.45
C ASP A 196 -15.00 -8.15 3.64
N ILE A 197 -14.07 -7.56 2.87
CA ILE A 197 -12.64 -7.81 3.05
C ILE A 197 -12.18 -7.41 4.46
N ALA A 198 -12.63 -6.27 4.97
CA ALA A 198 -12.25 -5.80 6.30
C ALA A 198 -12.77 -6.72 7.41
N ASN A 199 -13.89 -7.39 7.18
CA ASN A 199 -14.53 -8.32 8.13
C ASN A 199 -14.18 -9.81 7.87
N PHE A 200 -13.12 -10.12 7.13
CA PHE A 200 -12.75 -11.50 6.77
C PHE A 200 -13.83 -12.30 6.01
N GLY A 201 -14.67 -11.64 5.17
CA GLY A 201 -15.73 -12.33 4.43
C GLY A 201 -15.26 -13.46 3.50
N TYR A 202 -13.99 -13.44 3.12
CA TYR A 202 -13.35 -14.51 2.34
C TYR A 202 -12.90 -15.70 3.19
N ALA A 203 -13.00 -15.66 4.53
CA ALA A 203 -12.57 -16.72 5.43
C ALA A 203 -13.74 -17.63 5.82
N PRO A 204 -13.48 -18.85 6.29
CA PRO A 204 -14.54 -19.70 6.87
C PRO A 204 -15.31 -18.95 7.98
N GLU A 205 -16.63 -19.16 8.04
CA GLU A 205 -17.56 -18.47 8.94
C GLU A 205 -17.04 -18.39 10.39
N ARG A 206 -16.56 -19.49 10.95
CA ARG A 206 -15.97 -19.50 12.31
C ARG A 206 -14.80 -18.55 12.51
N ILE A 207 -14.01 -18.32 11.47
CA ILE A 207 -12.88 -17.37 11.52
C ILE A 207 -13.42 -15.96 11.41
N GLN A 208 -14.37 -15.72 10.52
CA GLN A 208 -15.04 -14.44 10.35
C GLN A 208 -15.73 -13.99 11.65
N GLU A 209 -16.57 -14.84 12.24
CA GLU A 209 -17.26 -14.56 13.50
C GLU A 209 -16.29 -14.20 14.63
N LYS A 210 -15.20 -14.96 14.76
CA LYS A 210 -14.25 -14.79 15.86
C LYS A 210 -13.33 -13.59 15.70
N TYR A 211 -12.83 -13.33 14.49
CA TYR A 211 -11.77 -12.34 14.25
C TYR A 211 -12.21 -11.16 13.37
N GLY A 212 -13.31 -11.29 12.65
CA GLY A 212 -13.84 -10.27 11.76
C GLY A 212 -14.11 -8.95 12.47
N PRO A 213 -14.89 -8.92 13.57
CA PRO A 213 -15.20 -7.67 14.26
C PRO A 213 -13.97 -6.90 14.74
N VAL A 214 -12.97 -7.59 15.28
CA VAL A 214 -11.71 -6.97 15.72
C VAL A 214 -10.90 -6.47 14.53
N LYS A 215 -10.83 -7.23 13.43
CA LYS A 215 -10.13 -6.80 12.22
C LYS A 215 -10.82 -5.60 11.59
N LEU A 216 -12.15 -5.62 11.50
CA LEU A 216 -12.94 -4.51 10.97
C LEU A 216 -12.72 -3.24 11.81
N ARG A 217 -12.94 -3.31 13.13
CA ARG A 217 -12.76 -2.17 14.05
C ARG A 217 -11.35 -1.58 13.95
N ARG A 218 -10.32 -2.42 13.93
CA ARG A 218 -8.93 -2.00 13.74
C ARG A 218 -8.72 -1.32 12.38
N THR A 219 -9.25 -1.91 11.30
CA THR A 219 -9.11 -1.39 9.94
C THR A 219 -9.73 0.00 9.82
N ILE A 220 -10.95 0.19 10.36
CA ILE A 220 -11.64 1.49 10.38
C ILE A 220 -10.89 2.51 11.24
N GLY A 221 -10.32 2.10 12.37
CA GLY A 221 -9.56 2.99 13.26
C GLY A 221 -8.30 3.60 12.62
N TYR A 222 -7.64 2.88 11.71
CA TYR A 222 -6.51 3.45 10.97
C TYR A 222 -6.92 4.38 9.83
N LEU A 223 -8.18 4.35 9.36
CA LEU A 223 -8.62 5.20 8.25
C LEU A 223 -8.69 6.68 8.65
N PRO A 224 -8.19 7.61 7.83
CA PRO A 224 -8.54 9.02 7.95
C PRO A 224 -10.06 9.25 7.85
N GLN A 225 -10.56 10.31 8.50
CA GLN A 225 -11.98 10.60 8.58
C GLN A 225 -12.70 10.61 7.21
N PRO A 226 -12.16 11.26 6.14
CA PRO A 226 -12.86 11.27 4.85
C PRO A 226 -13.14 9.88 4.27
N PHE A 227 -12.27 8.90 4.53
CA PHE A 227 -12.51 7.52 4.10
C PHE A 227 -13.59 6.82 4.93
N ARG A 228 -13.67 7.11 6.23
CA ARG A 228 -14.75 6.61 7.08
C ARG A 228 -16.10 7.16 6.63
N ASP A 229 -16.14 8.46 6.31
CA ASP A 229 -17.34 9.13 5.80
C ASP A 229 -17.77 8.53 4.46
N ALA A 230 -16.84 8.33 3.52
CA ALA A 230 -17.13 7.71 2.23
C ALA A 230 -17.61 6.25 2.35
N LEU A 231 -17.10 5.50 3.34
CA LEU A 231 -17.60 4.16 3.67
C LEU A 231 -18.92 4.17 4.44
N ARG A 232 -19.38 5.35 4.91
CA ARG A 232 -20.58 5.53 5.74
C ARG A 232 -20.53 4.65 7.00
N VAL A 233 -19.36 4.57 7.63
CA VAL A 233 -19.19 3.83 8.88
C VAL A 233 -19.16 4.81 10.06
N GLU A 234 -19.95 4.50 11.07
CA GLU A 234 -19.93 5.24 12.32
C GLU A 234 -18.65 4.91 13.11
N TRP A 235 -18.07 5.93 13.74
CA TRP A 235 -16.88 5.79 14.58
C TRP A 235 -17.09 6.59 15.86
N THR A 236 -17.25 5.88 16.96
CA THR A 236 -17.61 6.46 18.27
C THR A 236 -16.35 6.78 19.09
N ASP A 237 -16.52 7.57 20.15
CA ASP A 237 -15.45 7.82 21.14
C ASP A 237 -14.99 6.52 21.82
N GLU A 238 -15.88 5.53 21.99
CA GLU A 238 -15.55 4.21 22.51
C GLU A 238 -14.65 3.44 21.53
N ASP A 239 -14.94 3.53 20.24
CA ASP A 239 -14.10 2.93 19.18
C ASP A 239 -12.72 3.57 19.15
N GLN A 240 -12.67 4.90 19.24
CA GLN A 240 -11.40 5.64 19.28
C GLN A 240 -10.57 5.23 20.50
N LYS A 241 -11.16 5.20 21.68
CA LYS A 241 -10.46 4.79 22.92
C LYS A 241 -9.96 3.35 22.85
N TRP A 242 -10.75 2.44 22.29
CA TRP A 242 -10.33 1.07 22.06
C TRP A 242 -9.13 1.01 21.10
N PHE A 243 -9.21 1.75 19.98
CA PHE A 243 -8.18 1.80 18.95
C PHE A 243 -6.87 2.37 19.50
N ASP A 244 -6.92 3.47 20.26
CA ASP A 244 -5.75 4.08 20.88
C ASP A 244 -5.05 3.10 21.85
N GLY A 245 -5.82 2.38 22.64
CA GLY A 245 -5.29 1.34 23.53
C GLY A 245 -4.70 0.15 22.75
N TYR A 246 -5.32 -0.24 21.64
CA TYR A 246 -4.82 -1.29 20.76
C TYR A 246 -3.48 -0.90 20.11
N VAL A 247 -3.44 0.27 19.47
CA VAL A 247 -2.23 0.79 18.80
C VAL A 247 -1.13 1.08 19.80
N GLY A 248 -1.45 1.66 20.96
CA GLY A 248 -0.48 1.93 22.02
C GLY A 248 0.30 0.68 22.46
N ARG A 249 -0.40 -0.47 22.61
CA ARG A 249 0.27 -1.75 22.91
C ARG A 249 1.17 -2.24 21.78
N LEU A 250 0.77 -2.03 20.52
CA LEU A 250 1.62 -2.40 19.37
C LEU A 250 2.87 -1.53 19.30
N VAL A 251 2.72 -0.23 19.47
CA VAL A 251 3.84 0.73 19.49
C VAL A 251 4.83 0.38 20.59
N GLU A 252 4.36 0.11 21.81
CA GLU A 252 5.22 -0.27 22.93
C GLU A 252 5.98 -1.59 22.65
N LYS A 253 5.31 -2.57 22.07
CA LYS A 253 5.96 -3.81 21.62
C LYS A 253 7.02 -3.53 20.54
N GLU A 254 6.66 -2.71 19.54
CA GLU A 254 7.55 -2.40 18.42
C GLU A 254 8.82 -1.66 18.89
N ARG A 255 8.69 -0.69 19.80
CA ARG A 255 9.83 0.05 20.41
C ARG A 255 10.82 -0.85 21.14
N ARG A 256 10.37 -1.98 21.68
CA ARG A 256 11.21 -2.98 22.35
C ARG A 256 11.77 -4.04 21.39
N THR A 257 11.25 -4.09 20.17
CA THR A 257 11.65 -5.10 19.18
C THR A 257 12.80 -4.56 18.32
N PRO A 258 13.96 -5.25 18.27
CA PRO A 258 15.02 -4.85 17.34
C PRO A 258 14.52 -4.77 15.90
N LEU A 259 14.93 -3.74 15.16
CA LEU A 259 14.47 -3.48 13.79
C LEU A 259 14.59 -4.70 12.86
N TRP A 260 15.72 -5.43 12.94
CA TRP A 260 15.93 -6.61 12.11
C TRP A 260 14.91 -7.72 12.36
N LEU A 261 14.44 -7.85 13.62
CA LEU A 261 13.43 -8.83 14.01
C LEU A 261 12.03 -8.37 13.55
N SER A 262 11.73 -7.09 13.69
CA SER A 262 10.49 -6.50 13.18
C SER A 262 10.37 -6.65 11.66
N GLN A 263 11.48 -6.54 10.94
CA GLN A 263 11.55 -6.71 9.48
C GLN A 263 11.63 -8.16 9.02
N LEU A 264 11.76 -9.13 9.92
CA LEU A 264 12.07 -10.52 9.57
C LEU A 264 11.09 -11.08 8.52
N GLY A 265 9.80 -10.83 8.66
CA GLY A 265 8.78 -11.28 7.70
C GLY A 265 9.03 -10.76 6.28
N PHE A 266 9.35 -9.48 6.14
CA PHE A 266 9.66 -8.86 4.83
C PHE A 266 11.00 -9.35 4.27
N ARG A 267 12.01 -9.58 5.13
CA ARG A 267 13.30 -10.15 4.71
C ARG A 267 13.16 -11.58 4.19
N LEU A 268 12.29 -12.39 4.82
CA LEU A 268 11.97 -13.73 4.35
C LEU A 268 11.22 -13.71 3.02
N LEU A 269 10.29 -12.76 2.82
CA LEU A 269 9.61 -12.57 1.53
C LEU A 269 10.60 -12.16 0.42
N LEU A 270 11.53 -11.26 0.71
CA LEU A 270 12.58 -10.90 -0.26
C LEU A 270 13.48 -12.11 -0.59
N ALA A 271 13.82 -12.91 0.41
CA ALA A 271 14.59 -14.14 0.20
C ALA A 271 13.82 -15.17 -0.66
N ASP A 272 12.49 -15.32 -0.43
CA ASP A 272 11.63 -16.17 -1.28
C ASP A 272 11.60 -15.66 -2.73
N VAL A 273 11.48 -14.35 -2.94
CA VAL A 273 11.54 -13.75 -4.29
C VAL A 273 12.85 -14.09 -4.98
N ARG A 274 13.99 -13.91 -4.32
CA ARG A 274 15.33 -14.23 -4.86
C ARG A 274 15.48 -15.72 -5.16
N LEU A 275 14.95 -16.59 -4.28
CA LEU A 275 14.95 -18.03 -4.50
C LEU A 275 14.10 -18.42 -5.71
N ARG A 276 12.90 -17.82 -5.87
CA ARG A 276 12.03 -18.04 -7.04
C ARG A 276 12.72 -17.62 -8.33
N VAL A 277 13.41 -16.46 -8.34
CA VAL A 277 14.21 -16.02 -9.48
C VAL A 277 15.27 -17.07 -9.83
N LYS A 278 16.02 -17.54 -8.84
CA LYS A 278 17.06 -18.57 -9.04
C LYS A 278 16.51 -19.89 -9.59
N MET A 279 15.28 -20.24 -9.19
CA MET A 279 14.62 -21.49 -9.59
C MET A 279 13.75 -21.34 -10.86
N GLY A 280 13.69 -20.17 -11.49
CA GLY A 280 12.82 -19.90 -12.64
C GLY A 280 11.32 -19.97 -12.32
N ARG A 281 10.91 -19.78 -11.05
CA ARG A 281 9.50 -19.86 -10.62
C ARG A 281 8.80 -18.49 -10.76
N PRO A 282 7.45 -18.46 -10.98
CA PRO A 282 6.69 -17.22 -11.02
C PRO A 282 6.84 -16.41 -9.72
N LEU A 283 6.98 -15.08 -9.86
CA LEU A 283 7.09 -14.15 -8.73
C LEU A 283 5.71 -13.68 -8.24
N VAL A 284 4.73 -13.59 -9.15
CA VAL A 284 3.36 -13.09 -8.93
C VAL A 284 2.33 -14.10 -9.45
#